data_f0094fcb603480e84ad7ee7d31255635
#
_entry.id   f0094fcb603480e84ad7ee7d31255635
#
_cell.length_a   1.000
_cell.length_b   1.000
_cell.length_c   1.000
_cell.angle_alpha   90.00
_cell.angle_beta   90.00
_cell.angle_gamma   90.00
#
_symmetry.space_group_name_H-M   'P 1'
#
loop_
_entity.id
_entity.type
_entity.pdbx_description
1 polymer ?
#
loop_
_entity_poly.entity_id
_entity_poly.type
_entity_poly.pdbx_seq_one_letter_code
_entity_poly.pdbx_strand_id
1 'polypeptide(L)'
;MTNSINPNSLTGLQRGLAEILHSKFGSCEFVHYALRCQNGQVLNLQEQQKEFANKIVDCVKVSLGPNPSILLHGPSLQYVAKRLSSPDHNVEWLDSAHERTCGKQGSDASYLHDHLVKAYQEPNRFQVMVVEGSYPYLEQLNLLQKCKELMVDGGSLIIFGEYLDDDSQRQYSVLPNLSSLRQLSERLGLELLTETDYTDDAISTIHAFLDILTEGAADIFKAEGRAEIIQSLGEIQSEFEIKRRCYKVFRFMKVIKDSGDYAAAHYGNVESFHPKEISQLFEKSFETIFDEEIWRWKYEMGNGKCVVARSKKDGAVVSHYGGAPRKIQYFGEPNTAIQVCDVMVLPEVRLHYGKNSLFFKTAATFLEREIGNTVGHLLGFGFPNRKAMNIALRLGLYEKTDDFVEMICPSAPDQAVSKYKFVNIEEDNAEHQAAVDRLWDSMKLSFSAGVIGNRDWNYIKYRYFDHPYGKSGKFKRVFLANELEEICAACFIKEHEQRNLLMDIICPIKDIAQQVMNLNILLDESELKIWITEGWSETLRITGMIENKLGIEIPCNQWNPGPSSQVLYGAWWLMAGDMDFM
;
A
#
# COMPACT_ATOMS: atom_id res chain seq x y z
N MET A 1 18.68 -35.04 19.04
CA MET A 1 18.28 -34.26 17.85
C MET A 1 19.07 -32.99 17.90
N THR A 2 19.95 -32.75 16.92
CA THR A 2 20.83 -31.57 16.84
C THR A 2 19.98 -30.31 16.63
N ASN A 3 20.21 -29.31 17.48
CA ASN A 3 19.52 -28.01 17.46
C ASN A 3 20.08 -27.11 16.33
N SER A 4 20.07 -27.54 15.07
CA SER A 4 20.56 -26.72 13.96
C SER A 4 19.39 -26.05 13.24
N ILE A 5 19.53 -24.74 12.94
CA ILE A 5 18.61 -24.01 12.07
C ILE A 5 18.57 -24.69 10.71
N ASN A 6 17.36 -24.77 10.14
CA ASN A 6 17.23 -25.28 8.77
C ASN A 6 17.81 -24.26 7.76
N PRO A 7 18.88 -24.62 7.00
CA PRO A 7 19.53 -23.69 6.08
C PRO A 7 18.61 -23.10 5.02
N ASN A 8 17.49 -23.76 4.72
CA ASN A 8 16.54 -23.30 3.71
C ASN A 8 15.65 -22.13 4.18
N SER A 9 15.66 -21.79 5.49
CA SER A 9 14.91 -20.68 6.04
C SER A 9 15.65 -19.33 6.01
N LEU A 10 16.90 -19.32 5.59
CA LEU A 10 17.80 -18.19 5.73
C LEU A 10 17.98 -17.42 4.42
N THR A 11 18.13 -16.08 4.51
CA THR A 11 18.59 -15.24 3.41
C THR A 11 20.01 -15.63 2.98
N GLY A 12 20.49 -15.17 1.84
CA GLY A 12 21.84 -15.51 1.35
C GLY A 12 22.93 -15.21 2.39
N LEU A 13 22.91 -14.01 2.99
CA LEU A 13 23.87 -13.62 4.04
C LEU A 13 23.71 -14.46 5.32
N GLN A 14 22.48 -14.62 5.80
CA GLN A 14 22.21 -15.43 6.99
C GLN A 14 22.64 -16.89 6.81
N ARG A 15 22.48 -17.45 5.59
CA ARG A 15 22.93 -18.79 5.26
C ARG A 15 24.47 -18.89 5.34
N GLY A 16 25.18 -17.92 4.77
CA GLY A 16 26.63 -17.84 4.89
C GLY A 16 27.11 -17.75 6.33
N LEU A 17 26.45 -16.92 7.15
CA LEU A 17 26.75 -16.82 8.58
C LEU A 17 26.47 -18.13 9.34
N ALA A 18 25.36 -18.80 9.02
CA ALA A 18 25.01 -20.11 9.62
C ALA A 18 26.04 -21.19 9.27
N GLU A 19 26.54 -21.22 8.04
CA GLU A 19 27.60 -22.14 7.61
C GLU A 19 28.91 -21.88 8.35
N ILE A 20 29.28 -20.62 8.56
CA ILE A 20 30.45 -20.22 9.37
C ILE A 20 30.32 -20.70 10.81
N LEU A 21 29.19 -20.42 11.45
CA LEU A 21 28.94 -20.84 12.83
C LEU A 21 28.95 -22.35 12.98
N HIS A 22 28.32 -23.08 12.03
CA HIS A 22 28.30 -24.54 12.03
C HIS A 22 29.71 -25.12 11.90
N SER A 23 30.52 -24.56 11.01
CA SER A 23 31.90 -25.03 10.82
C SER A 23 32.79 -24.77 12.05
N LYS A 24 32.69 -23.58 12.64
CA LYS A 24 33.55 -23.19 13.79
C LYS A 24 33.12 -23.85 15.10
N PHE A 25 31.82 -24.02 15.33
CA PHE A 25 31.26 -24.45 16.61
C PHE A 25 30.50 -25.81 16.56
N GLY A 26 30.43 -26.45 15.38
CA GLY A 26 29.74 -27.72 15.18
C GLY A 26 28.21 -27.62 15.14
N SER A 27 27.64 -26.43 15.37
CA SER A 27 26.20 -26.18 15.31
C SER A 27 25.93 -24.69 15.03
N CYS A 28 24.74 -24.38 14.51
CA CYS A 28 24.21 -23.03 14.44
C CYS A 28 22.78 -23.02 15.00
N GLU A 29 22.60 -22.40 16.16
CA GLU A 29 21.27 -22.25 16.79
C GLU A 29 20.65 -20.88 16.55
N PHE A 30 21.45 -19.88 16.17
CA PHE A 30 21.05 -18.49 16.06
C PHE A 30 21.70 -17.82 14.85
N VAL A 31 20.94 -16.94 14.20
CA VAL A 31 21.42 -16.05 13.12
C VAL A 31 21.21 -14.58 13.44
N HIS A 32 20.75 -14.27 14.64
CA HIS A 32 20.63 -12.89 15.15
C HIS A 32 21.95 -12.39 15.75
N TYR A 33 22.02 -11.09 16.05
CA TYR A 33 23.15 -10.48 16.73
C TYR A 33 23.25 -10.94 18.19
N ALA A 34 24.45 -10.91 18.72
CA ALA A 34 24.82 -11.35 20.06
C ALA A 34 24.89 -10.17 21.03
N LEU A 35 24.75 -10.40 22.33
CA LEU A 35 25.06 -9.39 23.35
C LEU A 35 26.56 -9.30 23.60
N ARG A 36 27.08 -8.09 23.81
CA ARG A 36 28.47 -7.90 24.26
C ARG A 36 28.65 -8.48 25.65
N CYS A 37 29.82 -9.07 25.87
CA CYS A 37 30.18 -9.53 27.22
C CYS A 37 30.22 -8.37 28.18
N GLN A 38 29.48 -8.48 29.30
CA GLN A 38 29.52 -7.55 30.41
C GLN A 38 30.28 -8.21 31.56
N ASN A 39 30.99 -7.42 32.34
CA ASN A 39 31.66 -7.86 33.59
C ASN A 39 32.82 -8.87 33.43
N GLY A 40 33.59 -8.81 32.33
CA GLY A 40 34.82 -9.60 32.20
C GLY A 40 34.63 -11.11 31.99
N GLN A 41 33.40 -11.57 31.71
CA GLN A 41 33.15 -12.95 31.29
C GLN A 41 33.57 -13.12 29.81
N VAL A 42 34.38 -14.14 29.55
CA VAL A 42 34.76 -14.52 28.18
C VAL A 42 33.77 -15.56 27.69
N LEU A 43 32.71 -15.10 27.02
CA LEU A 43 31.74 -15.95 26.34
C LEU A 43 32.09 -16.05 24.87
N ASN A 44 31.88 -17.21 24.24
CA ASN A 44 31.98 -17.33 22.80
C ASN A 44 30.75 -16.71 22.12
N LEU A 45 30.81 -16.52 20.80
CA LEU A 45 29.77 -15.85 20.05
C LEU A 45 28.37 -16.51 20.19
N GLN A 46 28.31 -17.84 20.21
CA GLN A 46 27.04 -18.55 20.37
C GLN A 46 26.46 -18.39 21.79
N GLU A 47 27.29 -18.36 22.81
CA GLU A 47 26.85 -18.08 24.18
C GLU A 47 26.29 -16.66 24.30
N GLN A 48 26.95 -15.69 23.65
CA GLN A 48 26.47 -14.31 23.58
C GLN A 48 25.13 -14.20 22.82
N GLN A 49 24.94 -14.93 21.73
CA GLN A 49 23.67 -15.03 21.00
C GLN A 49 22.57 -15.66 21.85
N LYS A 50 22.93 -16.67 22.64
CA LYS A 50 22.01 -17.31 23.59
C LYS A 50 21.56 -16.35 24.69
N GLU A 51 22.46 -15.47 25.16
CA GLU A 51 22.09 -14.43 26.13
C GLU A 51 21.11 -13.41 25.52
N PHE A 52 21.26 -13.03 24.25
CA PHE A 52 20.26 -12.22 23.56
C PHE A 52 18.90 -12.95 23.49
N ALA A 53 18.87 -14.23 23.12
CA ALA A 53 17.65 -15.03 23.10
C ALA A 53 16.99 -15.12 24.49
N ASN A 54 17.77 -15.19 25.58
CA ASN A 54 17.25 -15.11 26.96
C ASN A 54 16.59 -13.75 27.24
N LYS A 55 17.11 -12.62 26.71
CA LYS A 55 16.44 -11.31 26.81
C LYS A 55 15.07 -11.32 26.13
N ILE A 56 14.96 -11.98 24.97
CA ILE A 56 13.65 -12.15 24.31
C ILE A 56 12.71 -12.98 25.18
N VAL A 57 13.18 -14.08 25.79
CA VAL A 57 12.39 -14.88 26.76
C VAL A 57 11.89 -14.00 27.91
N ASP A 58 12.75 -13.15 28.48
CA ASP A 58 12.36 -12.24 29.57
C ASP A 58 11.32 -11.21 29.11
N CYS A 59 11.45 -10.66 27.91
CA CYS A 59 10.44 -9.77 27.31
C CYS A 59 9.08 -10.46 27.16
N VAL A 60 9.08 -11.73 26.76
CA VAL A 60 7.85 -12.53 26.68
C VAL A 60 7.24 -12.73 28.05
N LYS A 61 8.04 -13.17 29.04
CA LYS A 61 7.57 -13.45 30.41
C LYS A 61 6.89 -12.27 31.09
N VAL A 62 7.38 -11.06 30.86
CA VAL A 62 6.76 -9.82 31.39
C VAL A 62 5.35 -9.60 30.80
N SER A 63 5.05 -10.20 29.65
CA SER A 63 3.79 -10.04 28.93
C SER A 63 2.80 -11.19 29.14
N LEU A 64 3.16 -12.21 29.95
CA LEU A 64 2.31 -13.37 30.15
C LEU A 64 1.20 -13.11 31.18
N GLY A 65 -0.01 -13.55 30.84
CA GLY A 65 -1.12 -13.73 31.76
C GLY A 65 -1.34 -15.19 32.11
N PRO A 66 -2.45 -15.56 32.72
CA PRO A 66 -2.79 -16.96 33.00
C PRO A 66 -3.06 -17.72 31.70
N ASN A 67 -2.52 -18.94 31.58
CA ASN A 67 -2.67 -19.83 30.41
C ASN A 67 -2.38 -19.14 29.06
N PRO A 68 -1.18 -18.56 28.86
CA PRO A 68 -0.91 -17.77 27.69
C PRO A 68 -0.80 -18.61 26.43
N SER A 69 -1.32 -18.06 25.33
CA SER A 69 -1.10 -18.55 23.98
C SER A 69 -0.03 -17.68 23.31
N ILE A 70 1.06 -18.29 22.88
CA ILE A 70 2.26 -17.63 22.39
C ILE A 70 2.56 -18.10 20.97
N LEU A 71 2.74 -17.16 20.05
CA LEU A 71 3.22 -17.45 18.69
C LEU A 71 4.63 -16.87 18.50
N LEU A 72 5.55 -17.71 18.08
CA LEU A 72 6.93 -17.34 17.76
C LEU A 72 7.15 -17.52 16.25
N HIS A 73 7.62 -16.48 15.60
CA HIS A 73 7.89 -16.51 14.17
C HIS A 73 9.30 -16.03 13.87
N GLY A 74 10.15 -16.93 13.41
CA GLY A 74 11.53 -16.66 13.04
C GLY A 74 12.43 -17.88 13.18
N PRO A 75 13.54 -17.92 12.40
CA PRO A 75 14.42 -19.08 12.36
C PRO A 75 15.17 -19.37 13.68
N SER A 76 15.53 -18.31 14.41
CA SER A 76 16.29 -18.45 15.67
C SER A 76 15.42 -18.62 16.91
N LEU A 77 14.10 -18.61 16.77
CA LEU A 77 13.18 -18.64 17.90
C LEU A 77 12.89 -20.05 18.46
N GLN A 78 13.49 -21.10 17.88
CA GLN A 78 13.36 -22.47 18.40
C GLN A 78 13.84 -22.60 19.85
N TYR A 79 14.97 -21.95 20.19
CA TYR A 79 15.47 -21.93 21.57
C TYR A 79 14.49 -21.21 22.50
N VAL A 80 13.95 -20.06 22.09
CA VAL A 80 12.95 -19.31 22.84
C VAL A 80 11.71 -20.16 23.07
N ALA A 81 11.23 -20.87 22.05
CA ALA A 81 10.10 -21.80 22.14
C ALA A 81 10.33 -22.86 23.22
N LYS A 82 11.49 -23.51 23.23
CA LYS A 82 11.85 -24.53 24.24
C LYS A 82 11.88 -23.94 25.65
N ARG A 83 12.39 -22.73 25.82
CA ARG A 83 12.49 -22.06 27.11
C ARG A 83 11.14 -21.58 27.66
N LEU A 84 10.16 -21.34 26.78
CA LEU A 84 8.81 -20.92 27.13
C LEU A 84 7.84 -22.11 27.27
N SER A 85 8.18 -23.27 26.73
CA SER A 85 7.34 -24.45 26.79
C SER A 85 7.18 -24.93 28.26
N SER A 86 5.94 -24.97 28.72
CA SER A 86 5.51 -25.52 30.00
C SER A 86 4.11 -26.13 29.85
N PRO A 87 3.62 -26.95 30.79
CA PRO A 87 2.27 -27.49 30.73
C PRO A 87 1.17 -26.42 30.69
N ASP A 88 1.47 -25.22 31.21
CA ASP A 88 0.51 -24.11 31.32
C ASP A 88 0.62 -23.12 30.16
N HIS A 89 1.56 -23.33 29.22
CA HIS A 89 1.77 -22.41 28.09
C HIS A 89 1.49 -23.12 26.77
N ASN A 90 0.61 -22.56 25.97
CA ASN A 90 0.42 -22.97 24.57
C ASN A 90 1.41 -22.21 23.68
N VAL A 91 2.54 -22.84 23.32
CA VAL A 91 3.60 -22.23 22.51
C VAL A 91 3.58 -22.83 21.11
N GLU A 92 3.32 -22.01 20.10
CA GLU A 92 3.42 -22.36 18.70
C GLU A 92 4.64 -21.67 18.07
N TRP A 93 5.48 -22.44 17.38
CA TRP A 93 6.64 -21.90 16.66
C TRP A 93 6.51 -22.19 15.17
N LEU A 94 6.59 -21.12 14.37
CA LEU A 94 6.60 -21.19 12.93
C LEU A 94 8.01 -20.93 12.41
N ASP A 95 8.57 -21.94 11.78
CA ASP A 95 9.79 -21.81 10.99
C ASP A 95 9.42 -21.53 9.53
N SER A 96 9.95 -20.46 8.97
CA SER A 96 9.75 -20.06 7.57
C SER A 96 10.29 -21.06 6.54
N ALA A 97 10.90 -22.19 6.99
CA ALA A 97 11.58 -23.15 6.15
C ALA A 97 10.70 -24.23 5.50
N HIS A 98 9.53 -24.49 6.03
CA HIS A 98 8.81 -25.74 5.69
C HIS A 98 8.18 -25.79 4.28
N GLU A 99 8.06 -24.67 3.55
CA GLU A 99 7.41 -24.64 2.23
C GLU A 99 8.27 -24.19 1.02
N ARG A 100 9.56 -23.90 1.19
CA ARG A 100 10.44 -23.55 0.04
C ARG A 100 10.71 -24.70 -0.95
N THR A 101 10.19 -25.89 -0.68
CA THR A 101 10.32 -27.06 -1.57
C THR A 101 9.41 -27.01 -2.80
N CYS A 102 8.52 -26.05 -2.93
CA CYS A 102 7.58 -25.91 -4.03
C CYS A 102 7.90 -24.75 -5.00
N GLY A 103 9.14 -24.58 -5.44
CA GLY A 103 9.54 -24.05 -6.75
C GLY A 103 8.99 -22.69 -7.22
N LYS A 104 8.59 -21.74 -6.36
CA LYS A 104 8.24 -20.37 -6.78
C LYS A 104 9.23 -19.36 -6.20
N GLN A 105 9.98 -18.71 -7.10
CA GLN A 105 10.78 -17.52 -6.78
C GLN A 105 9.84 -16.32 -6.53
N GLY A 106 9.49 -16.06 -5.25
CA GLY A 106 8.88 -14.83 -4.79
C GLY A 106 9.81 -14.18 -3.77
N SER A 107 9.74 -12.87 -3.55
CA SER A 107 10.50 -12.17 -2.52
C SER A 107 10.20 -12.76 -1.13
N ASP A 108 11.22 -12.91 -0.29
CA ASP A 108 11.17 -13.65 0.99
C ASP A 108 10.08 -13.19 1.98
N ALA A 109 9.52 -12.07 1.79
CA ALA A 109 8.68 -11.39 2.77
C ALA A 109 7.17 -11.40 2.43
N SER A 110 6.77 -11.48 1.15
CA SER A 110 5.38 -11.83 0.79
C SER A 110 5.00 -13.21 1.35
N TYR A 111 6.00 -14.05 1.50
CA TYR A 111 5.91 -15.41 2.02
C TYR A 111 5.48 -15.49 3.49
N LEU A 112 5.95 -14.56 4.34
CA LEU A 112 5.66 -14.57 5.77
C LEU A 112 4.20 -14.24 6.08
N HIS A 113 3.70 -13.18 5.46
CA HIS A 113 2.29 -12.80 5.56
C HIS A 113 1.38 -13.94 5.07
N ASP A 114 1.69 -14.51 3.91
CA ASP A 114 0.93 -15.62 3.33
C ASP A 114 0.94 -16.87 4.23
N HIS A 115 2.05 -17.12 4.92
CA HIS A 115 2.17 -18.24 5.84
C HIS A 115 1.31 -18.04 7.09
N LEU A 116 1.34 -16.86 7.70
CA LEU A 116 0.46 -16.50 8.81
C LEU A 116 -1.01 -16.49 8.42
N VAL A 117 -1.34 -16.02 7.22
CA VAL A 117 -2.72 -16.02 6.69
C VAL A 117 -3.22 -17.42 6.44
N LYS A 118 -2.39 -18.32 5.89
CA LYS A 118 -2.76 -19.71 5.64
C LYS A 118 -2.85 -20.54 6.93
N ALA A 119 -1.91 -20.32 7.87
CA ALA A 119 -1.84 -21.07 9.10
C ALA A 119 -2.93 -20.69 10.11
N TYR A 120 -3.33 -19.40 10.12
CA TYR A 120 -4.24 -18.88 11.14
C TYR A 120 -5.33 -18.01 10.53
N GLN A 121 -6.56 -18.49 10.56
CA GLN A 121 -7.74 -17.76 10.09
C GLN A 121 -8.55 -17.13 11.23
N GLU A 122 -8.42 -17.66 12.45
CA GLU A 122 -9.18 -17.18 13.61
C GLU A 122 -8.51 -15.98 14.27
N PRO A 123 -9.22 -14.83 14.41
CA PRO A 123 -8.69 -13.66 15.09
C PRO A 123 -8.63 -13.87 16.61
N ASN A 124 -7.89 -12.98 17.30
CA ASN A 124 -7.81 -12.91 18.77
C ASN A 124 -7.38 -14.24 19.43
N ARG A 125 -6.35 -14.89 18.89
CA ARG A 125 -5.88 -16.20 19.34
C ARG A 125 -4.69 -16.13 20.29
N PHE A 126 -3.75 -15.20 20.07
CA PHE A 126 -2.49 -15.17 20.78
C PHE A 126 -2.39 -14.00 21.77
N GLN A 127 -1.93 -14.29 22.98
CA GLN A 127 -1.63 -13.27 23.98
C GLN A 127 -0.28 -12.60 23.73
N VAL A 128 0.71 -13.36 23.27
CA VAL A 128 2.02 -12.83 22.92
C VAL A 128 2.44 -13.35 21.56
N MET A 129 2.93 -12.44 20.73
CA MET A 129 3.57 -12.77 19.46
C MET A 129 4.99 -12.24 19.44
N VAL A 130 5.93 -13.05 18.93
CA VAL A 130 7.33 -12.66 18.74
C VAL A 130 7.67 -12.83 17.27
N VAL A 131 8.22 -11.80 16.66
CA VAL A 131 8.63 -11.78 15.27
C VAL A 131 10.11 -11.42 15.19
N GLU A 132 10.90 -12.32 14.61
CA GLU A 132 12.31 -12.11 14.32
C GLU A 132 12.49 -11.66 12.87
N GLY A 133 13.25 -10.59 12.69
CA GLY A 133 13.73 -10.15 11.39
C GLY A 133 13.24 -8.78 10.95
N SER A 134 14.00 -8.25 10.00
CA SER A 134 13.69 -7.00 9.33
C SER A 134 13.02 -7.32 8.00
N TYR A 135 11.86 -6.75 7.78
CA TYR A 135 11.08 -6.98 6.58
C TYR A 135 11.02 -5.70 5.75
N PRO A 136 11.04 -5.78 4.42
CA PRO A 136 10.76 -4.64 3.57
C PRO A 136 9.49 -3.92 4.01
N TYR A 137 9.46 -2.62 3.82
CA TYR A 137 8.40 -1.74 4.34
C TYR A 137 6.96 -2.22 4.07
N LEU A 138 6.65 -2.63 2.84
CA LEU A 138 5.31 -3.11 2.47
C LEU A 138 4.92 -4.40 3.19
N GLU A 139 5.87 -5.25 3.47
CA GLU A 139 5.68 -6.54 4.11
C GLU A 139 5.56 -6.42 5.62
N GLN A 140 6.28 -5.48 6.21
CA GLN A 140 6.19 -5.18 7.64
C GLN A 140 4.78 -4.75 8.04
N LEU A 141 4.06 -4.04 7.17
CA LEU A 141 2.71 -3.66 7.50
C LEU A 141 1.74 -4.83 7.47
N ASN A 142 1.75 -5.59 6.38
CA ASN A 142 0.89 -6.76 6.26
C ASN A 142 1.12 -7.69 7.45
N LEU A 143 2.39 -7.82 7.87
CA LEU A 143 2.77 -8.57 9.05
C LEU A 143 2.18 -7.96 10.34
N LEU A 144 2.36 -6.66 10.59
CA LEU A 144 1.84 -6.00 11.79
C LEU A 144 0.33 -6.05 11.89
N GLN A 145 -0.36 -5.91 10.76
CA GLN A 145 -1.81 -6.03 10.72
C GLN A 145 -2.27 -7.46 11.03
N LYS A 146 -1.61 -8.44 10.44
CA LYS A 146 -1.93 -9.84 10.72
C LYS A 146 -1.61 -10.21 12.17
N CYS A 147 -0.51 -9.73 12.70
CA CYS A 147 -0.20 -9.87 14.13
C CYS A 147 -1.29 -9.23 15.00
N LYS A 148 -1.71 -8.00 14.70
CA LYS A 148 -2.81 -7.33 15.42
C LYS A 148 -4.12 -8.12 15.36
N GLU A 149 -4.47 -8.67 14.19
CA GLU A 149 -5.66 -9.50 14.01
C GLU A 149 -5.61 -10.75 14.89
N LEU A 150 -4.48 -11.42 14.91
CA LEU A 150 -4.28 -12.67 15.65
C LEU A 150 -4.12 -12.47 17.15
N MET A 151 -3.70 -11.28 17.61
CA MET A 151 -3.55 -10.98 19.05
C MET A 151 -4.90 -10.71 19.71
N VAL A 152 -5.04 -11.19 20.94
CA VAL A 152 -6.12 -10.75 21.84
C VAL A 152 -5.96 -9.28 22.21
N ASP A 153 -7.04 -8.61 22.61
CA ASP A 153 -6.97 -7.26 23.16
C ASP A 153 -6.12 -7.23 24.44
N GLY A 154 -5.21 -6.29 24.54
CA GLY A 154 -4.18 -6.25 25.59
C GLY A 154 -3.01 -7.21 25.35
N GLY A 155 -3.01 -7.96 24.24
CA GLY A 155 -1.90 -8.83 23.86
C GLY A 155 -0.65 -8.05 23.47
N SER A 156 0.51 -8.68 23.57
CA SER A 156 1.82 -8.08 23.30
C SER A 156 2.46 -8.60 22.02
N LEU A 157 3.02 -7.68 21.24
CA LEU A 157 3.84 -7.98 20.07
C LEU A 157 5.28 -7.56 20.33
N ILE A 158 6.20 -8.49 20.21
CA ILE A 158 7.65 -8.26 20.33
C ILE A 158 8.24 -8.43 18.94
N ILE A 159 8.91 -7.39 18.44
CA ILE A 159 9.59 -7.43 17.15
C ILE A 159 11.04 -7.03 17.37
N PHE A 160 11.97 -7.73 16.75
CA PHE A 160 13.37 -7.35 16.76
C PHE A 160 14.01 -7.55 15.39
N GLY A 161 14.90 -6.63 15.03
CA GLY A 161 15.55 -6.62 13.72
C GLY A 161 16.30 -5.33 13.43
N GLU A 162 16.69 -5.19 12.18
CA GLU A 162 17.40 -4.03 11.66
C GLU A 162 16.44 -3.00 11.07
N TYR A 163 16.73 -1.73 11.32
CA TYR A 163 15.93 -0.60 10.84
C TYR A 163 16.86 0.51 10.33
N LEU A 164 16.34 1.33 9.41
CA LEU A 164 16.98 2.58 9.03
C LEU A 164 16.64 3.66 10.06
N ASP A 165 17.62 4.50 10.38
CA ASP A 165 17.38 5.70 11.17
C ASP A 165 16.57 6.73 10.37
N ASP A 166 15.85 7.62 11.08
CA ASP A 166 14.89 8.56 10.51
C ASP A 166 15.51 9.57 9.55
N ASP A 167 16.80 9.88 9.73
CA ASP A 167 17.57 10.79 8.86
C ASP A 167 18.03 10.16 7.54
N SER A 168 17.80 8.87 7.33
CA SER A 168 18.23 8.18 6.12
C SER A 168 17.25 8.41 4.95
N GLN A 169 17.62 9.25 4.00
CA GLN A 169 16.83 9.59 2.80
C GLN A 169 16.84 8.51 1.68
N ARG A 170 17.10 7.25 1.97
CA ARG A 170 17.11 6.21 0.93
C ARG A 170 15.69 5.82 0.52
N GLN A 171 15.28 6.29 -0.63
CA GLN A 171 13.99 6.06 -1.30
C GLN A 171 13.71 4.60 -1.70
N TYR A 172 14.72 3.72 -1.68
CA TYR A 172 14.66 2.32 -2.13
C TYR A 172 15.34 1.35 -1.17
N SER A 173 15.22 1.58 0.13
CA SER A 173 15.79 0.65 1.10
C SER A 173 14.89 -0.58 1.29
N VAL A 174 15.53 -1.74 1.34
CA VAL A 174 14.90 -3.01 1.71
C VAL A 174 14.50 -2.99 3.21
N LEU A 175 15.16 -2.16 4.02
CA LEU A 175 14.87 -2.06 5.45
C LEU A 175 13.84 -0.98 5.77
N PRO A 176 12.97 -1.21 6.76
CA PRO A 176 11.99 -0.22 7.21
C PRO A 176 12.66 0.90 8.01
N ASN A 177 12.07 2.08 7.94
CA ASN A 177 12.48 3.25 8.69
C ASN A 177 11.78 3.28 10.07
N LEU A 178 12.45 3.78 11.10
CA LEU A 178 11.94 3.82 12.49
C LEU A 178 10.69 4.67 12.65
N SER A 179 10.65 5.85 12.04
CA SER A 179 9.48 6.75 12.11
C SER A 179 8.26 6.09 11.46
N SER A 180 8.47 5.39 10.36
CA SER A 180 7.41 4.64 9.67
C SER A 180 6.87 3.51 10.54
N LEU A 181 7.74 2.74 11.21
CA LEU A 181 7.32 1.69 12.15
C LEU A 181 6.47 2.26 13.28
N ARG A 182 6.93 3.35 13.93
CA ARG A 182 6.22 3.99 15.03
C ARG A 182 4.86 4.54 14.59
N GLN A 183 4.83 5.30 13.48
CA GLN A 183 3.60 5.85 12.93
C GLN A 183 2.60 4.75 12.57
N LEU A 184 3.09 3.67 12.00
CA LEU A 184 2.29 2.53 11.62
C LEU A 184 1.69 1.81 12.83
N SER A 185 2.52 1.53 13.82
CA SER A 185 2.08 0.88 15.07
C SER A 185 1.00 1.70 15.77
N GLU A 186 1.19 3.03 15.88
CA GLU A 186 0.19 3.93 16.44
C GLU A 186 -1.13 3.87 15.67
N ARG A 187 -1.08 3.91 14.34
CA ARG A 187 -2.27 3.82 13.46
C ARG A 187 -3.01 2.50 13.62
N LEU A 188 -2.28 1.42 13.79
CA LEU A 188 -2.85 0.11 14.04
C LEU A 188 -3.39 -0.07 15.47
N GLY A 189 -3.20 0.91 16.36
CA GLY A 189 -3.57 0.81 17.76
C GLY A 189 -2.67 -0.17 18.51
N LEU A 190 -1.40 -0.22 18.13
CA LEU A 190 -0.33 -0.90 18.85
C LEU A 190 0.45 0.17 19.64
N GLU A 191 0.30 0.19 20.94
CA GLU A 191 1.01 1.11 21.83
C GLU A 191 2.43 0.62 22.07
N LEU A 192 3.42 1.47 21.81
CA LEU A 192 4.82 1.15 22.10
C LEU A 192 5.06 1.19 23.61
N LEU A 193 5.37 0.03 24.19
CA LEU A 193 5.67 -0.09 25.61
C LEU A 193 7.16 0.06 25.90
N THR A 194 8.03 -0.56 25.12
CA THR A 194 9.48 -0.48 25.27
C THR A 194 10.18 -0.52 23.91
N GLU A 195 11.25 0.23 23.80
CA GLU A 195 12.21 0.19 22.71
C GLU A 195 13.61 0.03 23.33
N THR A 196 14.33 -1.00 22.92
CA THR A 196 15.69 -1.27 23.39
C THR A 196 16.65 -1.31 22.22
N ASP A 197 17.71 -0.53 22.29
CA ASP A 197 18.73 -0.41 21.25
C ASP A 197 19.88 -1.38 21.52
N TYR A 198 20.17 -2.22 20.55
CA TYR A 198 21.28 -3.19 20.54
C TYR A 198 22.25 -2.93 19.38
N THR A 199 22.29 -1.72 18.85
CA THR A 199 23.13 -1.35 17.69
C THR A 199 24.62 -1.60 17.95
N ASP A 200 25.13 -1.21 19.13
CA ASP A 200 26.51 -1.46 19.50
C ASP A 200 26.83 -2.96 19.65
N ASP A 201 25.85 -3.75 20.09
CA ASP A 201 25.98 -5.20 20.19
C ASP A 201 26.01 -5.84 18.79
N ALA A 202 25.24 -5.32 17.85
CA ALA A 202 25.25 -5.73 16.44
C ALA A 202 26.61 -5.44 15.79
N ILE A 203 27.19 -4.26 15.98
CA ILE A 203 28.54 -3.90 15.49
C ILE A 203 29.57 -4.88 16.02
N SER A 204 29.54 -5.16 17.33
CA SER A 204 30.48 -6.09 17.97
C SER A 204 30.34 -7.52 17.42
N THR A 205 29.11 -7.92 17.10
CA THR A 205 28.85 -9.23 16.48
C THR A 205 29.38 -9.31 15.05
N ILE A 206 29.25 -8.25 14.27
CA ILE A 206 29.80 -8.18 12.90
C ILE A 206 31.33 -8.26 12.94
N HIS A 207 31.98 -7.56 13.87
CA HIS A 207 33.44 -7.69 14.08
C HIS A 207 33.82 -9.14 14.34
N ALA A 208 33.14 -9.83 15.25
CA ALA A 208 33.41 -11.23 15.55
C ALA A 208 33.24 -12.14 14.31
N PHE A 209 32.26 -11.89 13.46
CA PHE A 209 32.10 -12.62 12.19
C PHE A 209 33.24 -12.32 11.21
N LEU A 210 33.64 -11.06 11.08
CA LEU A 210 34.75 -10.67 10.20
C LEU A 210 36.08 -11.28 10.68
N ASP A 211 36.33 -11.34 11.98
CA ASP A 211 37.51 -12.00 12.56
C ASP A 211 37.50 -13.51 12.25
N ILE A 212 36.37 -14.18 12.42
CA ILE A 212 36.24 -15.61 12.08
C ILE A 212 36.52 -15.85 10.60
N LEU A 213 36.02 -14.97 9.72
CA LEU A 213 36.24 -15.07 8.28
C LEU A 213 37.69 -14.78 7.89
N THR A 214 38.38 -13.92 8.60
CA THR A 214 39.77 -13.56 8.29
C THR A 214 40.78 -14.57 8.84
N GLU A 215 40.55 -15.12 10.03
CA GLU A 215 41.52 -15.97 10.75
C GLU A 215 41.49 -17.45 10.40
N GLY A 216 40.40 -18.03 9.89
CA GLY A 216 40.34 -19.49 9.78
C GLY A 216 39.32 -20.11 8.83
N ALA A 217 38.57 -19.33 8.08
CA ALA A 217 37.52 -19.88 7.21
C ALA A 217 38.00 -20.22 5.78
N ALA A 218 39.31 -20.37 5.56
CA ALA A 218 39.87 -20.65 4.23
C ALA A 218 39.33 -21.95 3.59
N ASP A 219 38.88 -22.90 4.41
CA ASP A 219 38.43 -24.22 3.93
C ASP A 219 36.91 -24.33 3.77
N ILE A 220 36.13 -23.31 4.19
CA ILE A 220 34.66 -23.40 4.26
C ILE A 220 33.99 -22.87 2.98
N PHE A 221 34.56 -21.85 2.36
CA PHE A 221 34.01 -21.22 1.16
C PHE A 221 35.01 -21.21 0.00
N LYS A 222 34.49 -21.29 -1.24
CA LYS A 222 35.25 -20.85 -2.40
C LYS A 222 35.62 -19.37 -2.18
N ALA A 223 36.85 -19.00 -2.57
CA ALA A 223 37.41 -17.66 -2.31
C ALA A 223 36.48 -16.50 -2.72
N GLU A 224 35.71 -16.66 -3.80
CA GLU A 224 34.75 -15.67 -4.30
C GLU A 224 33.58 -15.46 -3.34
N GLY A 225 32.92 -16.52 -2.84
CA GLY A 225 31.77 -16.38 -1.90
C GLY A 225 32.17 -15.79 -0.54
N ARG A 226 33.41 -16.05 -0.10
CA ARG A 226 34.00 -15.44 1.11
C ARG A 226 34.17 -13.93 0.96
N ALA A 227 34.68 -13.48 -0.18
CA ALA A 227 34.88 -12.06 -0.46
C ALA A 227 33.56 -11.29 -0.48
N GLU A 228 32.51 -11.85 -1.06
CA GLU A 228 31.16 -11.27 -1.10
C GLU A 228 30.57 -11.13 0.31
N ILE A 229 30.72 -12.12 1.18
CA ILE A 229 30.24 -12.07 2.57
C ILE A 229 31.00 -11.01 3.35
N ILE A 230 32.34 -10.95 3.25
CA ILE A 230 33.16 -9.92 3.91
C ILE A 230 32.76 -8.52 3.45
N GLN A 231 32.57 -8.33 2.14
CA GLN A 231 32.13 -7.05 1.61
C GLN A 231 30.75 -6.65 2.16
N SER A 232 29.78 -7.56 2.12
CA SER A 232 28.43 -7.31 2.63
C SER A 232 28.41 -6.98 4.13
N LEU A 233 29.20 -7.69 4.94
CA LEU A 233 29.33 -7.40 6.37
C LEU A 233 30.01 -6.04 6.62
N GLY A 234 31.02 -5.69 5.83
CA GLY A 234 31.69 -4.40 5.91
C GLY A 234 30.78 -3.22 5.55
N GLU A 235 29.93 -3.38 4.54
CA GLU A 235 28.93 -2.39 4.17
C GLU A 235 27.89 -2.21 5.29
N ILE A 236 27.37 -3.30 5.84
CA ILE A 236 26.41 -3.29 6.95
C ILE A 236 27.05 -2.65 8.20
N GLN A 237 28.27 -3.02 8.54
CA GLN A 237 29.03 -2.43 9.65
C GLN A 237 29.14 -0.91 9.49
N SER A 238 29.55 -0.45 8.31
CA SER A 238 29.68 0.98 8.03
C SER A 238 28.34 1.72 8.20
N GLU A 239 27.22 1.12 7.80
CA GLU A 239 25.90 1.71 8.00
C GLU A 239 25.52 1.83 9.47
N PHE A 240 25.86 0.85 10.31
CA PHE A 240 25.67 0.93 11.77
C PHE A 240 26.55 1.99 12.42
N GLU A 241 27.85 2.04 12.07
CA GLU A 241 28.84 2.99 12.63
C GLU A 241 28.47 4.45 12.37
N ILE A 242 27.94 4.74 11.15
CA ILE A 242 27.46 6.09 10.80
C ILE A 242 25.99 6.34 11.21
N LYS A 243 25.43 5.47 12.02
CA LYS A 243 24.06 5.54 12.55
C LYS A 243 22.95 5.64 11.48
N ARG A 244 23.19 5.10 10.28
CA ARG A 244 22.15 4.95 9.26
C ARG A 244 21.29 3.72 9.46
N ARG A 245 21.83 2.73 10.17
CA ARG A 245 21.17 1.47 10.51
C ARG A 245 21.24 1.25 12.00
N CYS A 246 20.20 0.70 12.58
CA CYS A 246 20.16 0.32 13.98
C CYS A 246 19.56 -1.07 14.16
N TYR A 247 19.87 -1.73 15.27
CA TYR A 247 19.30 -3.02 15.66
C TYR A 247 18.53 -2.86 16.95
N LYS A 248 17.21 -3.09 16.88
CA LYS A 248 16.33 -2.78 18.01
C LYS A 248 15.34 -3.89 18.31
N VAL A 249 14.92 -3.93 19.56
CA VAL A 249 13.81 -4.74 20.07
C VAL A 249 12.68 -3.80 20.48
N PHE A 250 11.50 -4.00 19.89
CA PHE A 250 10.28 -3.27 20.23
C PHE A 250 9.30 -4.21 20.91
N ARG A 251 8.63 -3.70 21.93
CA ARG A 251 7.46 -4.35 22.51
C ARG A 251 6.27 -3.42 22.41
N PHE A 252 5.26 -3.88 21.70
CA PHE A 252 3.98 -3.20 21.56
C PHE A 252 2.89 -3.94 22.33
N MET A 253 1.84 -3.23 22.67
CA MET A 253 0.59 -3.79 23.21
C MET A 253 -0.57 -3.43 22.29
N LYS A 254 -1.40 -4.39 21.97
CA LYS A 254 -2.68 -4.11 21.31
C LYS A 254 -3.57 -3.38 22.30
N VAL A 255 -3.84 -2.11 22.02
CA VAL A 255 -4.70 -1.28 22.87
C VAL A 255 -6.09 -1.90 22.90
N ILE A 256 -6.58 -2.16 24.12
CA ILE A 256 -8.00 -2.45 24.35
C ILE A 256 -8.75 -1.18 23.91
N LYS A 257 -9.42 -1.25 22.77
CA LYS A 257 -10.34 -0.19 22.39
C LYS A 257 -11.48 -0.20 23.40
N ASP A 258 -11.27 0.52 24.50
CA ASP A 258 -12.40 0.89 25.34
C ASP A 258 -13.40 1.60 24.41
N SER A 259 -14.59 1.01 24.27
CA SER A 259 -15.64 1.50 23.40
C SER A 259 -16.31 2.74 24.01
N GLY A 260 -15.47 3.65 24.57
CA GLY A 260 -15.94 4.91 25.08
C GLY A 260 -16.82 5.59 24.04
N ASP A 261 -17.94 6.12 24.43
CA ASP A 261 -19.04 6.87 23.77
C ASP A 261 -19.34 6.64 22.27
N TYR A 262 -18.41 5.99 21.52
CA TYR A 262 -18.63 5.45 20.18
C TYR A 262 -19.26 4.05 20.18
N ALA A 263 -19.57 3.54 21.35
CA ALA A 263 -20.61 2.53 21.53
C ALA A 263 -21.94 2.87 20.82
N ALA A 264 -22.06 4.06 20.25
CA ALA A 264 -23.23 4.50 19.49
C ALA A 264 -23.30 4.05 18.03
N ALA A 265 -22.28 3.37 17.48
CA ALA A 265 -22.31 2.93 16.09
C ALA A 265 -21.85 1.47 15.91
N HIS A 266 -22.49 0.78 14.96
CA HIS A 266 -22.05 -0.49 14.41
C HIS A 266 -21.50 -0.27 13.00
N TYR A 267 -20.38 -0.92 12.66
CA TYR A 267 -19.73 -0.79 11.35
C TYR A 267 -20.02 -2.01 10.49
N GLY A 268 -20.68 -1.80 9.36
CA GLY A 268 -21.02 -2.82 8.36
C GLY A 268 -20.41 -2.55 7.00
N ASN A 269 -20.59 -3.50 6.08
CA ASN A 269 -20.19 -3.42 4.67
C ASN A 269 -21.39 -3.06 3.77
N VAL A 270 -21.23 -3.21 2.45
CA VAL A 270 -22.29 -2.99 1.45
C VAL A 270 -23.56 -3.77 1.75
N GLU A 271 -23.44 -5.00 2.24
CA GLU A 271 -24.57 -5.87 2.58
C GLU A 271 -25.33 -5.43 3.85
N SER A 272 -24.77 -4.48 4.58
CA SER A 272 -25.32 -4.04 5.88
C SER A 272 -26.39 -2.96 5.76
N PHE A 273 -26.79 -2.54 4.55
CA PHE A 273 -27.79 -1.50 4.35
C PHE A 273 -28.62 -1.72 3.07
N HIS A 274 -29.78 -1.07 3.03
CA HIS A 274 -30.60 -1.00 1.83
C HIS A 274 -30.31 0.32 1.06
N PRO A 275 -30.34 0.36 -0.29
CA PRO A 275 -30.09 1.58 -1.09
C PRO A 275 -30.88 2.82 -0.66
N LYS A 276 -32.13 2.62 -0.19
CA LYS A 276 -32.97 3.72 0.34
C LYS A 276 -32.39 4.40 1.59
N GLU A 277 -31.62 3.70 2.41
CA GLU A 277 -30.97 4.28 3.59
C GLU A 277 -29.80 5.16 3.16
N ILE A 278 -29.11 4.76 2.09
CA ILE A 278 -28.02 5.55 1.50
C ILE A 278 -28.57 6.79 0.81
N SER A 279 -29.70 6.72 0.09
CA SER A 279 -30.31 7.91 -0.52
C SER A 279 -30.61 8.99 0.51
N GLN A 280 -31.17 8.62 1.66
CA GLN A 280 -31.44 9.56 2.76
C GLN A 280 -30.16 10.20 3.32
N LEU A 281 -29.10 9.40 3.52
CA LEU A 281 -27.81 9.90 3.97
C LEU A 281 -27.17 10.81 2.93
N PHE A 282 -27.24 10.45 1.65
CA PHE A 282 -26.68 11.18 0.52
C PHE A 282 -27.36 12.56 0.38
N GLU A 283 -28.68 12.59 0.30
CA GLU A 283 -29.46 13.82 0.15
C GLU A 283 -29.24 14.79 1.31
N LYS A 284 -29.19 14.30 2.55
CA LYS A 284 -28.87 15.13 3.72
C LYS A 284 -27.40 15.59 3.77
N SER A 285 -26.48 14.81 3.19
CA SER A 285 -25.05 15.12 3.23
C SER A 285 -24.62 16.09 2.15
N PHE A 286 -25.21 15.99 0.95
CA PHE A 286 -24.82 16.74 -0.24
C PHE A 286 -25.87 17.74 -0.72
N GLU A 287 -27.07 17.73 -0.14
CA GLU A 287 -28.21 18.60 -0.52
C GLU A 287 -28.58 18.46 -2.01
N THR A 288 -28.42 17.25 -2.55
CA THR A 288 -28.70 16.92 -3.95
C THR A 288 -29.41 15.57 -4.05
N ILE A 289 -30.09 15.34 -5.16
CA ILE A 289 -30.85 14.11 -5.39
C ILE A 289 -29.88 12.93 -5.58
N PHE A 290 -30.20 11.83 -4.92
CA PHE A 290 -29.46 10.58 -5.06
C PHE A 290 -29.78 9.92 -6.41
N ASP A 291 -28.73 9.59 -7.17
CA ASP A 291 -28.87 8.83 -8.41
C ASP A 291 -28.55 7.34 -8.14
N GLU A 292 -29.62 6.54 -8.06
CA GLU A 292 -29.51 5.11 -7.77
C GLU A 292 -28.80 4.34 -8.90
N GLU A 293 -28.91 4.78 -10.17
CA GLU A 293 -28.25 4.12 -11.29
C GLU A 293 -26.72 4.33 -11.23
N ILE A 294 -26.27 5.54 -10.88
CA ILE A 294 -24.85 5.82 -10.65
C ILE A 294 -24.33 5.01 -9.45
N TRP A 295 -25.13 4.90 -8.39
CA TRP A 295 -24.74 4.10 -7.22
C TRP A 295 -24.60 2.62 -7.60
N ARG A 296 -25.57 2.03 -8.33
CA ARG A 296 -25.51 0.64 -8.80
C ARG A 296 -24.32 0.41 -9.75
N TRP A 297 -24.06 1.37 -10.63
CA TRP A 297 -22.89 1.31 -11.50
C TRP A 297 -21.58 1.25 -10.69
N LYS A 298 -21.42 2.04 -9.63
CA LYS A 298 -20.22 2.02 -8.77
C LYS A 298 -20.10 0.76 -7.91
N TYR A 299 -21.18 0.39 -7.23
CA TYR A 299 -21.12 -0.60 -6.16
C TYR A 299 -21.52 -2.02 -6.58
N GLU A 300 -22.43 -2.17 -7.54
CA GLU A 300 -22.80 -3.48 -8.05
C GLU A 300 -21.91 -3.88 -9.24
N MET A 301 -21.91 -3.10 -10.32
CA MET A 301 -21.13 -3.42 -11.53
C MET A 301 -19.62 -3.21 -11.31
N GLY A 302 -19.23 -2.13 -10.62
CA GLY A 302 -17.84 -1.77 -10.34
C GLY A 302 -17.23 -2.48 -9.13
N ASN A 303 -17.95 -3.39 -8.48
CA ASN A 303 -17.53 -4.07 -7.24
C ASN A 303 -17.09 -3.10 -6.14
N GLY A 304 -17.77 -1.95 -6.03
CA GLY A 304 -17.49 -0.94 -5.03
C GLY A 304 -17.51 -1.50 -3.62
N LYS A 305 -16.67 -0.95 -2.77
CA LYS A 305 -16.53 -1.30 -1.36
C LYS A 305 -16.98 -0.13 -0.51
N CYS A 306 -17.55 -0.41 0.66
CA CYS A 306 -17.81 0.65 1.61
C CYS A 306 -17.80 0.16 3.07
N VAL A 307 -17.69 1.12 3.97
CA VAL A 307 -17.99 0.95 5.39
C VAL A 307 -19.10 1.93 5.74
N VAL A 308 -20.15 1.42 6.37
CA VAL A 308 -21.23 2.23 6.94
C VAL A 308 -21.18 2.16 8.47
N ALA A 309 -21.56 3.27 9.11
CA ALA A 309 -21.80 3.29 10.55
C ALA A 309 -23.29 3.47 10.82
N ARG A 310 -23.85 2.57 11.67
CA ARG A 310 -25.23 2.64 12.15
C ARG A 310 -25.28 3.14 13.58
N SER A 311 -26.17 4.06 13.84
CA SER A 311 -26.51 4.49 15.20
C SER A 311 -27.03 3.29 16.01
N LYS A 312 -26.51 3.11 17.22
CA LYS A 312 -27.01 2.09 18.16
C LYS A 312 -28.37 2.46 18.74
N LYS A 313 -28.74 3.73 18.69
CA LYS A 313 -30.00 4.23 19.27
C LYS A 313 -31.21 3.80 18.46
N ASP A 314 -31.12 3.89 17.14
CA ASP A 314 -32.25 3.74 16.23
C ASP A 314 -31.94 2.92 14.97
N GLY A 315 -30.72 2.46 14.83
CA GLY A 315 -30.26 1.66 13.68
C GLY A 315 -30.05 2.45 12.38
N ALA A 316 -30.26 3.77 12.38
CA ALA A 316 -30.12 4.60 11.18
C ALA A 316 -28.67 4.63 10.68
N VAL A 317 -28.48 4.67 9.36
CA VAL A 317 -27.16 4.88 8.75
C VAL A 317 -26.76 6.33 8.95
N VAL A 318 -25.65 6.57 9.65
CA VAL A 318 -25.18 7.91 10.03
C VAL A 318 -23.87 8.32 9.37
N SER A 319 -23.14 7.37 8.80
CA SER A 319 -21.91 7.63 8.05
C SER A 319 -21.69 6.55 6.98
N HIS A 320 -21.07 6.95 5.89
CA HIS A 320 -20.65 6.09 4.79
C HIS A 320 -19.28 6.54 4.28
N TYR A 321 -18.41 5.59 4.03
CA TYR A 321 -17.12 5.81 3.38
C TYR A 321 -16.93 4.72 2.34
N GLY A 322 -16.92 5.10 1.07
CA GLY A 322 -16.90 4.18 -0.03
C GLY A 322 -15.69 4.32 -0.93
N GLY A 323 -15.52 3.36 -1.83
CA GLY A 323 -14.51 3.37 -2.86
C GLY A 323 -14.79 2.39 -3.98
N ALA A 324 -14.31 2.75 -5.17
CA ALA A 324 -14.39 1.95 -6.38
C ALA A 324 -13.01 1.37 -6.72
N PRO A 325 -12.87 0.03 -6.82
CA PRO A 325 -11.63 -0.62 -7.24
C PRO A 325 -11.19 -0.18 -8.64
N ARG A 326 -9.89 -0.01 -8.83
CA ARG A 326 -9.26 0.35 -10.11
C ARG A 326 -8.05 -0.53 -10.38
N LYS A 327 -7.98 -1.15 -11.54
CA LYS A 327 -6.73 -1.72 -12.04
C LYS A 327 -5.85 -0.57 -12.52
N ILE A 328 -4.57 -0.61 -12.15
CA ILE A 328 -3.60 0.44 -12.49
C ILE A 328 -2.31 -0.17 -13.06
N GLN A 329 -1.56 0.65 -13.80
CA GLN A 329 -0.13 0.44 -14.01
C GLN A 329 0.59 1.31 -12.98
N TYR A 330 1.31 0.69 -12.07
CA TYR A 330 2.11 1.34 -11.04
C TYR A 330 3.59 1.25 -11.42
N PHE A 331 4.14 2.33 -11.95
CA PHE A 331 5.51 2.38 -12.47
C PHE A 331 5.85 1.22 -13.42
N GLY A 332 4.94 0.96 -14.37
CA GLY A 332 5.07 -0.10 -15.37
C GLY A 332 4.56 -1.47 -14.94
N GLU A 333 4.27 -1.68 -13.66
CA GLU A 333 3.81 -2.97 -13.13
C GLU A 333 2.29 -2.98 -12.88
N PRO A 334 1.58 -4.05 -13.25
CA PRO A 334 0.16 -4.19 -12.96
C PRO A 334 -0.12 -4.23 -11.45
N ASN A 335 -1.08 -3.43 -11.02
CA ASN A 335 -1.49 -3.38 -9.61
C ASN A 335 -2.97 -2.99 -9.48
N THR A 336 -3.44 -2.79 -8.25
CA THR A 336 -4.79 -2.31 -7.95
C THR A 336 -4.74 -1.13 -7.00
N ALA A 337 -5.64 -0.17 -7.21
CA ALA A 337 -5.89 0.96 -6.33
C ALA A 337 -7.38 1.02 -6.00
N ILE A 338 -7.76 1.82 -5.01
CA ILE A 338 -9.16 2.10 -4.72
C ILE A 338 -9.41 3.60 -4.78
N GLN A 339 -10.35 4.02 -5.62
CA GLN A 339 -10.79 5.40 -5.71
C GLN A 339 -11.80 5.67 -4.61
N VAL A 340 -11.44 6.50 -3.64
CA VAL A 340 -12.35 6.91 -2.55
C VAL A 340 -13.47 7.79 -3.12
N CYS A 341 -14.70 7.42 -2.81
CA CYS A 341 -15.91 8.12 -3.24
C CYS A 341 -17.02 8.04 -2.18
N ASP A 342 -18.07 8.84 -2.35
CA ASP A 342 -19.28 8.84 -1.51
C ASP A 342 -18.98 8.89 0.01
N VAL A 343 -18.10 9.82 0.40
CA VAL A 343 -17.74 10.01 1.80
C VAL A 343 -18.79 10.92 2.46
N MET A 344 -19.59 10.34 3.34
CA MET A 344 -20.76 10.99 3.94
C MET A 344 -20.80 10.81 5.46
N VAL A 345 -21.20 11.87 6.15
CA VAL A 345 -21.56 11.86 7.58
C VAL A 345 -22.75 12.77 7.76
N LEU A 346 -23.78 12.32 8.46
CA LEU A 346 -24.96 13.14 8.75
C LEU A 346 -24.55 14.47 9.41
N PRO A 347 -25.13 15.61 8.97
CA PRO A 347 -24.80 16.92 9.53
C PRO A 347 -24.90 16.98 11.06
N GLU A 348 -25.88 16.31 11.64
CA GLU A 348 -26.15 16.32 13.08
C GLU A 348 -25.04 15.65 13.90
N VAL A 349 -24.28 14.71 13.30
CA VAL A 349 -23.18 14.00 13.98
C VAL A 349 -21.80 14.48 13.57
N ARG A 350 -21.71 15.52 12.73
CA ARG A 350 -20.42 16.14 12.32
C ARG A 350 -19.75 16.96 13.43
N LEU A 351 -20.42 17.17 14.54
CA LEU A 351 -19.96 18.05 15.63
C LEU A 351 -18.76 17.50 16.42
N HIS A 352 -18.45 16.22 16.28
CA HIS A 352 -17.30 15.61 16.93
C HIS A 352 -16.07 15.68 16.02
N TYR A 353 -15.00 16.32 16.53
CA TYR A 353 -13.76 16.54 15.79
C TYR A 353 -12.64 15.59 16.23
N GLY A 354 -11.62 15.49 15.39
CA GLY A 354 -10.42 14.72 15.68
C GLY A 354 -10.52 13.22 15.42
N LYS A 355 -9.54 12.48 15.91
CA LYS A 355 -9.44 11.01 15.72
C LYS A 355 -10.60 10.23 16.39
N ASN A 356 -11.33 10.89 17.27
CA ASN A 356 -12.52 10.33 17.89
C ASN A 356 -13.82 10.55 17.11
N SER A 357 -13.81 11.32 16.03
CA SER A 357 -14.99 11.57 15.21
C SER A 357 -15.51 10.31 14.54
N LEU A 358 -16.82 10.26 14.28
CA LEU A 358 -17.44 9.19 13.50
C LEU A 358 -16.84 9.11 12.09
N PHE A 359 -16.57 10.28 11.47
CA PHE A 359 -15.87 10.36 10.19
C PHE A 359 -14.53 9.63 10.23
N PHE A 360 -13.66 9.97 11.20
CA PHE A 360 -12.35 9.33 11.29
C PHE A 360 -12.46 7.81 11.47
N LYS A 361 -13.35 7.35 12.34
CA LYS A 361 -13.52 5.91 12.60
C LYS A 361 -14.06 5.16 11.39
N THR A 362 -15.03 5.73 10.67
CA THR A 362 -15.56 5.12 9.44
C THR A 362 -14.48 5.06 8.36
N ALA A 363 -13.74 6.17 8.16
CA ALA A 363 -12.63 6.24 7.22
C ALA A 363 -11.52 5.24 7.58
N ALA A 364 -11.09 5.24 8.85
CA ALA A 364 -10.08 4.33 9.35
C ALA A 364 -10.46 2.86 9.14
N THR A 365 -11.70 2.51 9.45
CA THR A 365 -12.19 1.13 9.25
C THR A 365 -12.17 0.75 7.77
N PHE A 366 -12.58 1.66 6.87
CA PHE A 366 -12.52 1.41 5.43
C PHE A 366 -11.08 1.23 4.96
N LEU A 367 -10.19 2.14 5.33
CA LEU A 367 -8.79 2.10 4.92
C LEU A 367 -8.08 0.83 5.45
N GLU A 368 -8.36 0.43 6.69
CA GLU A 368 -7.84 -0.82 7.25
C GLU A 368 -8.33 -2.06 6.46
N ARG A 369 -9.59 -2.07 6.03
CA ARG A 369 -10.18 -3.22 5.33
C ARG A 369 -9.74 -3.32 3.87
N GLU A 370 -9.65 -2.19 3.18
CA GLU A 370 -9.50 -2.19 1.72
C GLU A 370 -8.05 -1.99 1.27
N ILE A 371 -7.23 -1.30 2.07
CA ILE A 371 -5.87 -0.95 1.69
C ILE A 371 -4.85 -1.62 2.61
N GLY A 372 -5.17 -1.84 3.88
CA GLY A 372 -4.20 -2.19 4.90
C GLY A 372 -4.07 -3.64 5.26
N ASN A 373 -5.14 -4.41 5.24
CA ASN A 373 -5.14 -5.78 5.78
C ASN A 373 -5.04 -6.84 4.72
N THR A 374 -5.28 -6.46 3.52
CA THR A 374 -5.34 -7.39 2.43
C THR A 374 -4.52 -6.84 1.29
N VAL A 375 -4.00 -7.70 0.53
CA VAL A 375 -3.43 -7.42 -0.78
C VAL A 375 -4.46 -6.93 -1.80
N GLY A 376 -5.61 -6.42 -1.37
CA GLY A 376 -6.68 -5.97 -2.26
C GLY A 376 -6.27 -4.78 -3.11
N HIS A 377 -5.75 -3.73 -2.45
CA HIS A 377 -5.42 -2.47 -3.11
C HIS A 377 -4.09 -1.93 -2.57
N LEU A 378 -3.19 -1.53 -3.49
CA LEU A 378 -1.89 -0.98 -3.13
C LEU A 378 -2.02 0.38 -2.45
N LEU A 379 -2.98 1.19 -2.90
CA LEU A 379 -3.19 2.56 -2.43
C LEU A 379 -4.62 3.03 -2.67
N GLY A 380 -5.00 4.09 -1.96
CA GLY A 380 -6.22 4.84 -2.20
C GLY A 380 -5.92 6.22 -2.78
N PHE A 381 -6.80 6.69 -3.65
CA PHE A 381 -6.78 8.03 -4.22
C PHE A 381 -8.22 8.55 -4.36
N GLY A 382 -8.40 9.81 -4.74
CA GLY A 382 -9.74 10.36 -4.94
C GLY A 382 -9.71 11.82 -5.35
N PHE A 383 -10.90 12.42 -5.42
CA PHE A 383 -11.11 13.80 -5.85
C PHE A 383 -11.90 14.56 -4.78
N PRO A 384 -11.36 14.74 -3.56
CA PRO A 384 -12.05 15.44 -2.51
C PRO A 384 -12.18 16.93 -2.85
N ASN A 385 -13.29 17.54 -2.45
CA ASN A 385 -13.33 18.99 -2.43
C ASN A 385 -12.37 19.53 -1.37
N ARG A 386 -12.02 20.83 -1.46
CA ARG A 386 -11.04 21.47 -0.58
C ARG A 386 -11.35 21.30 0.92
N LYS A 387 -12.65 21.29 1.30
CA LYS A 387 -13.05 21.12 2.70
C LYS A 387 -12.77 19.69 3.19
N ALA A 388 -13.13 18.70 2.40
CA ALA A 388 -12.88 17.28 2.70
C ALA A 388 -11.37 16.99 2.75
N MET A 389 -10.60 17.51 1.79
CA MET A 389 -9.13 17.39 1.77
C MET A 389 -8.51 17.95 3.04
N ASN A 390 -8.85 19.19 3.44
CA ASN A 390 -8.32 19.81 4.64
C ASN A 390 -8.64 19.05 5.93
N ILE A 391 -9.80 18.41 6.01
CA ILE A 391 -10.16 17.58 7.17
C ILE A 391 -9.29 16.32 7.19
N ALA A 392 -9.16 15.63 6.07
CA ALA A 392 -8.39 14.41 5.95
C ALA A 392 -6.89 14.61 6.21
N LEU A 393 -6.30 15.71 5.69
CA LEU A 393 -4.92 16.12 5.98
C LEU A 393 -4.70 16.33 7.48
N ARG A 394 -5.55 17.11 8.15
CA ARG A 394 -5.43 17.38 9.59
C ARG A 394 -5.57 16.13 10.45
N LEU A 395 -6.33 15.14 9.98
CA LEU A 395 -6.50 13.86 10.67
C LEU A 395 -5.39 12.85 10.37
N GLY A 396 -4.46 13.17 9.46
CA GLY A 396 -3.42 12.27 9.02
C GLY A 396 -3.94 11.07 8.22
N LEU A 397 -5.06 11.23 7.53
CA LEU A 397 -5.62 10.20 6.66
C LEU A 397 -5.07 10.29 5.24
N TYR A 398 -4.72 11.50 4.81
CA TYR A 398 -4.25 11.80 3.45
C TYR A 398 -2.99 12.65 3.46
N GLU A 399 -2.19 12.49 2.40
CA GLU A 399 -1.19 13.44 1.93
C GLU A 399 -1.50 13.85 0.50
N LYS A 400 -1.11 15.07 0.13
CA LYS A 400 -1.26 15.57 -1.22
C LYS A 400 -0.15 15.01 -2.12
N THR A 401 -0.53 14.58 -3.32
CA THR A 401 0.40 14.07 -4.34
C THR A 401 0.42 14.90 -5.61
N ASP A 402 -0.68 15.59 -5.95
CA ASP A 402 -0.76 16.43 -7.15
C ASP A 402 -1.89 17.45 -7.04
N ASP A 403 -1.93 18.38 -7.99
CA ASP A 403 -3.06 19.27 -8.27
C ASP A 403 -3.76 18.85 -9.56
N PHE A 404 -5.05 19.13 -9.67
CA PHE A 404 -5.79 19.01 -10.92
C PHE A 404 -5.86 20.35 -11.62
N VAL A 405 -5.53 20.40 -12.90
CA VAL A 405 -5.54 21.61 -13.72
C VAL A 405 -6.51 21.47 -14.89
N GLU A 406 -7.09 22.61 -15.30
CA GLU A 406 -7.85 22.75 -16.54
C GLU A 406 -6.95 23.36 -17.60
N MET A 407 -6.77 22.65 -18.70
CA MET A 407 -6.11 23.15 -19.89
C MET A 407 -7.18 23.49 -20.94
N ILE A 408 -7.17 24.73 -21.43
CA ILE A 408 -8.10 25.22 -22.44
C ILE A 408 -7.35 25.34 -23.75
N CYS A 409 -7.80 24.60 -24.77
CA CYS A 409 -7.21 24.69 -26.10
C CYS A 409 -7.57 26.02 -26.77
N PRO A 410 -6.66 26.62 -27.55
CA PRO A 410 -6.97 27.80 -28.36
C PRO A 410 -8.00 27.46 -29.42
N SER A 411 -8.77 28.45 -29.89
CA SER A 411 -9.63 28.26 -31.06
C SER A 411 -8.79 27.78 -32.25
N ALA A 412 -9.34 26.85 -33.00
CA ALA A 412 -8.68 26.37 -34.20
C ALA A 412 -8.51 27.54 -35.20
N PRO A 413 -7.39 27.62 -35.95
CA PRO A 413 -7.22 28.63 -36.97
C PRO A 413 -8.30 28.52 -38.06
N ASP A 414 -8.87 29.64 -38.54
CA ASP A 414 -9.98 29.73 -39.51
C ASP A 414 -9.81 28.92 -40.80
N GLN A 415 -8.64 28.40 -41.11
CA GLN A 415 -8.33 27.61 -42.31
C GLN A 415 -7.66 26.27 -41.98
N ALA A 416 -7.70 25.83 -40.72
CA ALA A 416 -7.11 24.56 -40.35
C ALA A 416 -7.96 23.41 -40.91
N VAL A 417 -7.44 22.69 -41.90
CA VAL A 417 -8.04 21.45 -42.38
C VAL A 417 -7.40 20.29 -41.65
N SER A 418 -8.23 19.55 -40.92
CA SER A 418 -7.74 18.32 -40.28
C SER A 418 -7.52 17.22 -41.37
N LYS A 419 -6.35 16.57 -41.28
CA LYS A 419 -6.05 15.32 -42.00
C LYS A 419 -6.63 14.07 -41.33
N TYR A 420 -7.39 14.28 -40.27
CA TYR A 420 -8.02 13.22 -39.49
C TYR A 420 -9.54 13.30 -39.63
N LYS A 421 -10.19 12.16 -39.37
CA LYS A 421 -11.66 12.07 -39.32
C LYS A 421 -12.09 11.36 -38.02
N PHE A 422 -13.32 11.64 -37.60
CA PHE A 422 -13.96 10.88 -36.53
C PHE A 422 -14.50 9.54 -37.05
N VAL A 423 -14.23 8.47 -36.30
CA VAL A 423 -14.89 7.19 -36.47
C VAL A 423 -15.56 6.85 -35.13
N ASN A 424 -16.88 6.68 -35.13
CA ASN A 424 -17.59 6.35 -33.89
C ASN A 424 -17.13 4.98 -33.34
N ILE A 425 -16.91 4.91 -32.04
CA ILE A 425 -16.58 3.64 -31.36
C ILE A 425 -17.91 2.92 -31.10
N GLU A 426 -18.04 1.73 -31.65
CA GLU A 426 -19.21 0.86 -31.51
C GLU A 426 -18.91 -0.25 -30.49
N GLU A 427 -19.86 -0.49 -29.58
CA GLU A 427 -19.69 -1.44 -28.49
C GLU A 427 -19.52 -2.88 -28.97
N ASP A 428 -20.33 -3.28 -29.94
CA ASP A 428 -20.39 -4.67 -30.43
C ASP A 428 -19.38 -4.94 -31.58
N ASN A 429 -18.52 -3.99 -31.92
CA ASN A 429 -17.55 -4.11 -32.98
C ASN A 429 -16.20 -4.63 -32.43
N ALA A 430 -15.90 -5.90 -32.73
CA ALA A 430 -14.68 -6.55 -32.25
C ALA A 430 -13.37 -5.88 -32.75
N GLU A 431 -13.38 -5.25 -33.93
CA GLU A 431 -12.20 -4.51 -34.43
C GLU A 431 -11.98 -3.22 -33.64
N HIS A 432 -13.08 -2.54 -33.25
CA HIS A 432 -13.00 -1.36 -32.38
C HIS A 432 -12.50 -1.70 -30.98
N GLN A 433 -12.98 -2.82 -30.43
CA GLN A 433 -12.48 -3.33 -29.13
C GLN A 433 -10.98 -3.60 -29.18
N ALA A 434 -10.54 -4.35 -30.19
CA ALA A 434 -9.13 -4.66 -30.41
C ALA A 434 -8.28 -3.40 -30.70
N ALA A 435 -8.87 -2.37 -31.33
CA ALA A 435 -8.18 -1.10 -31.57
C ALA A 435 -7.92 -0.34 -30.26
N VAL A 436 -8.90 -0.29 -29.35
CA VAL A 436 -8.73 0.29 -28.01
C VAL A 436 -7.61 -0.43 -27.25
N ASP A 437 -7.63 -1.78 -27.24
CA ASP A 437 -6.63 -2.57 -26.54
C ASP A 437 -5.21 -2.36 -27.13
N ARG A 438 -5.05 -2.28 -28.47
CA ARG A 438 -3.76 -1.96 -29.10
C ARG A 438 -3.24 -0.58 -28.72
N LEU A 439 -4.12 0.44 -28.71
CA LEU A 439 -3.74 1.79 -28.30
C LEU A 439 -3.32 1.82 -26.82
N TRP A 440 -4.07 1.12 -25.97
CA TRP A 440 -3.74 0.98 -24.56
C TRP A 440 -2.41 0.25 -24.34
N ASP A 441 -2.19 -0.87 -25.02
CA ASP A 441 -0.94 -1.63 -24.93
C ASP A 441 0.29 -0.78 -25.28
N SER A 442 0.13 0.13 -26.25
CA SER A 442 1.19 1.08 -26.60
C SER A 442 1.34 2.21 -25.57
N MET A 443 0.23 2.76 -25.07
CA MET A 443 0.23 3.87 -24.12
C MET A 443 0.84 3.46 -22.78
N LYS A 444 0.44 2.30 -22.23
CA LYS A 444 0.88 1.83 -20.91
C LYS A 444 2.40 1.67 -20.77
N LEU A 445 3.11 1.39 -21.88
CA LEU A 445 4.57 1.23 -21.88
C LEU A 445 5.30 2.53 -21.50
N SER A 446 4.66 3.68 -21.62
CA SER A 446 5.23 4.98 -21.27
C SER A 446 5.16 5.29 -19.78
N PHE A 447 4.50 4.46 -18.98
CA PHE A 447 4.28 4.70 -17.55
C PHE A 447 5.25 3.95 -16.62
N SER A 448 6.46 3.67 -17.08
CA SER A 448 7.54 3.14 -16.22
C SER A 448 7.97 4.11 -15.11
N ALA A 449 7.69 5.41 -15.26
CA ALA A 449 7.96 6.47 -14.27
C ALA A 449 6.67 7.14 -13.74
N GLY A 450 5.50 6.50 -13.91
CA GLY A 450 4.22 7.08 -13.52
C GLY A 450 3.17 6.04 -13.15
N VAL A 451 2.00 6.53 -12.76
CA VAL A 451 0.85 5.71 -12.38
C VAL A 451 -0.37 6.10 -13.22
N ILE A 452 -1.03 5.13 -13.81
CA ILE A 452 -2.23 5.34 -14.63
C ILE A 452 -3.23 4.22 -14.38
N GLY A 453 -4.53 4.53 -14.35
CA GLY A 453 -5.58 3.53 -14.40
C GLY A 453 -5.60 2.79 -15.75
N ASN A 454 -5.94 1.50 -15.75
CA ASN A 454 -6.10 0.77 -17.01
C ASN A 454 -7.10 1.46 -17.93
N ARG A 455 -6.79 1.45 -19.24
CA ARG A 455 -7.62 1.98 -20.31
C ARG A 455 -7.93 0.88 -21.35
N ASP A 456 -7.91 -0.41 -20.93
CA ASP A 456 -8.30 -1.54 -21.76
C ASP A 456 -9.80 -1.47 -22.11
N TRP A 457 -10.23 -2.29 -23.09
CA TRP A 457 -11.62 -2.31 -23.52
C TRP A 457 -12.60 -2.57 -22.37
N ASN A 458 -12.26 -3.43 -21.42
CA ASN A 458 -13.13 -3.73 -20.28
C ASN A 458 -13.40 -2.48 -19.44
N TYR A 459 -12.35 -1.67 -19.16
CA TYR A 459 -12.52 -0.42 -18.45
C TYR A 459 -13.31 0.60 -19.28
N ILE A 460 -13.00 0.74 -20.57
CA ILE A 460 -13.68 1.68 -21.48
C ILE A 460 -15.17 1.33 -21.60
N LYS A 461 -15.51 0.05 -21.74
CA LYS A 461 -16.90 -0.40 -21.73
C LYS A 461 -17.59 -0.02 -20.43
N TYR A 462 -17.03 -0.41 -19.29
CA TYR A 462 -17.56 -0.08 -17.98
C TYR A 462 -17.74 1.43 -17.78
N ARG A 463 -16.74 2.24 -18.17
CA ARG A 463 -16.74 3.69 -17.89
C ARG A 463 -17.60 4.50 -18.85
N TYR A 464 -17.64 4.17 -20.12
CA TYR A 464 -18.24 5.01 -21.16
C TYR A 464 -19.47 4.41 -21.85
N PHE A 465 -19.72 3.11 -21.75
CA PHE A 465 -20.91 2.46 -22.28
C PHE A 465 -21.87 2.06 -21.17
N ASP A 466 -21.40 1.39 -20.14
CA ASP A 466 -22.24 0.90 -19.04
C ASP A 466 -22.61 1.99 -18.03
N HIS A 467 -21.87 3.09 -17.97
CA HIS A 467 -22.19 4.23 -17.12
C HIS A 467 -23.56 4.83 -17.50
N PRO A 468 -24.41 5.27 -16.57
CA PRO A 468 -25.70 5.88 -16.86
C PRO A 468 -25.63 7.02 -17.88
N TYR A 469 -24.59 7.86 -17.83
CA TYR A 469 -24.36 8.91 -18.81
C TYR A 469 -23.97 8.35 -20.19
N GLY A 470 -23.29 7.21 -20.26
CA GLY A 470 -22.99 6.51 -21.50
C GLY A 470 -24.24 5.96 -22.17
N LYS A 471 -25.11 5.31 -21.39
CA LYS A 471 -26.41 4.80 -21.84
C LYS A 471 -27.34 5.91 -22.31
N SER A 472 -27.30 7.09 -21.68
CA SER A 472 -28.09 8.27 -22.11
C SER A 472 -27.46 9.09 -23.23
N GLY A 473 -26.33 8.65 -23.81
CA GLY A 473 -25.71 9.29 -24.97
C GLY A 473 -24.94 10.58 -24.65
N LYS A 474 -24.65 10.86 -23.35
CA LYS A 474 -23.91 12.07 -22.94
C LYS A 474 -22.41 12.02 -23.26
N PHE A 475 -21.86 10.85 -23.63
CA PHE A 475 -20.48 10.72 -24.06
C PHE A 475 -20.38 10.54 -25.57
N LYS A 476 -19.59 11.40 -26.22
CA LYS A 476 -19.11 11.18 -27.58
C LYS A 476 -17.88 10.30 -27.50
N ARG A 477 -17.89 9.16 -28.19
CA ARG A 477 -16.85 8.12 -28.18
C ARG A 477 -16.34 7.94 -29.59
N VAL A 478 -15.14 8.39 -29.90
CA VAL A 478 -14.61 8.43 -31.25
C VAL A 478 -13.15 8.01 -31.33
N PHE A 479 -12.79 7.37 -32.40
CA PHE A 479 -11.43 7.29 -32.87
C PHE A 479 -11.07 8.50 -33.72
N LEU A 480 -9.78 8.88 -33.63
CA LEU A 480 -9.13 9.74 -34.63
C LEU A 480 -8.45 8.82 -35.64
N ALA A 481 -8.94 8.81 -36.90
CA ALA A 481 -8.34 8.07 -38.01
C ALA A 481 -7.66 9.04 -38.99
N ASN A 482 -6.44 8.72 -39.43
CA ASN A 482 -5.70 9.51 -40.41
C ASN A 482 -6.21 9.31 -41.84
N GLU A 483 -5.61 9.96 -42.84
CA GLU A 483 -5.95 9.83 -44.26
C GLU A 483 -5.83 8.40 -44.82
N LEU A 484 -5.02 7.55 -44.19
CA LEU A 484 -4.83 6.13 -44.53
C LEU A 484 -5.82 5.22 -43.77
N GLU A 485 -6.79 5.80 -43.06
CA GLU A 485 -7.79 5.11 -42.24
C GLU A 485 -7.18 4.38 -41.00
N GLU A 486 -5.92 4.67 -40.65
CA GLU A 486 -5.29 4.11 -39.46
C GLU A 486 -5.82 4.81 -38.22
N ILE A 487 -6.22 4.03 -37.21
CA ILE A 487 -6.68 4.54 -35.93
C ILE A 487 -5.46 4.98 -35.10
N CYS A 488 -5.39 6.28 -34.80
CA CYS A 488 -4.26 6.91 -34.08
C CYS A 488 -4.56 7.21 -32.60
N ALA A 489 -5.82 7.46 -32.26
CA ALA A 489 -6.24 7.70 -30.87
C ALA A 489 -7.70 7.28 -30.67
N ALA A 490 -8.06 6.96 -29.41
CA ALA A 490 -9.44 6.87 -28.95
C ALA A 490 -9.72 8.02 -27.99
N CYS A 491 -10.79 8.78 -28.21
CA CYS A 491 -11.15 9.98 -27.47
C CYS A 491 -12.56 9.85 -26.91
N PHE A 492 -12.72 10.21 -25.63
CA PHE A 492 -13.99 10.21 -24.93
C PHE A 492 -14.30 11.65 -24.47
N ILE A 493 -15.42 12.20 -24.92
CA ILE A 493 -15.73 13.62 -24.77
C ILE A 493 -17.12 13.75 -24.17
N LYS A 494 -17.28 14.74 -23.28
CA LYS A 494 -18.56 15.11 -22.67
C LYS A 494 -18.77 16.60 -22.82
N GLU A 495 -19.99 17.02 -23.10
CA GLU A 495 -20.34 18.42 -22.99
C GLU A 495 -20.39 18.82 -21.51
N HIS A 496 -19.66 19.87 -21.16
CA HIS A 496 -19.58 20.45 -19.82
C HIS A 496 -19.59 21.98 -19.94
N GLU A 497 -20.58 22.65 -19.34
CA GLU A 497 -20.74 24.10 -19.38
C GLU A 497 -20.69 24.67 -20.81
N GLN A 498 -21.42 24.02 -21.73
CA GLN A 498 -21.49 24.40 -23.15
C GLN A 498 -20.16 24.29 -23.91
N ARG A 499 -19.19 23.55 -23.40
CA ARG A 499 -17.88 23.29 -24.01
C ARG A 499 -17.62 21.80 -24.07
N ASN A 500 -16.67 21.39 -24.90
CA ASN A 500 -16.23 20.00 -24.95
C ASN A 500 -15.17 19.74 -23.87
N LEU A 501 -15.46 18.82 -22.96
CA LEU A 501 -14.50 18.31 -21.99
C LEU A 501 -13.95 16.97 -22.46
N LEU A 502 -12.64 16.90 -22.71
CA LEU A 502 -11.97 15.62 -22.96
C LEU A 502 -11.91 14.83 -21.66
N MET A 503 -12.71 13.77 -21.61
CA MET A 503 -12.79 12.88 -20.44
C MET A 503 -11.59 11.95 -20.40
N ASP A 504 -11.19 11.40 -21.56
CA ASP A 504 -10.06 10.48 -21.68
C ASP A 504 -9.53 10.46 -23.11
N ILE A 505 -8.23 10.16 -23.26
CA ILE A 505 -7.58 9.95 -24.54
C ILE A 505 -6.62 8.76 -24.44
N ILE A 506 -6.66 7.85 -25.38
CA ILE A 506 -5.80 6.66 -25.44
C ILE A 506 -5.02 6.70 -26.75
N CYS A 507 -3.72 6.94 -26.64
CA CYS A 507 -2.76 6.86 -27.74
C CYS A 507 -1.33 6.79 -27.19
N PRO A 508 -0.31 6.48 -27.99
CA PRO A 508 1.08 6.58 -27.54
C PRO A 508 1.37 7.97 -26.98
N ILE A 509 1.96 8.04 -25.78
CA ILE A 509 2.20 9.32 -25.07
C ILE A 509 3.00 10.32 -25.92
N LYS A 510 3.98 9.83 -26.70
CA LYS A 510 4.78 10.69 -27.60
C LYS A 510 3.95 11.42 -28.67
N ASP A 511 2.77 10.91 -29.00
CA ASP A 511 1.92 11.45 -30.06
C ASP A 511 0.74 12.26 -29.49
N ILE A 512 0.55 12.26 -28.15
CA ILE A 512 -0.68 12.72 -27.51
C ILE A 512 -0.97 14.21 -27.75
N ALA A 513 0.05 15.08 -27.68
CA ALA A 513 -0.13 16.51 -27.96
C ALA A 513 -0.60 16.77 -29.40
N GLN A 514 -0.08 15.99 -30.37
CA GLN A 514 -0.51 16.05 -31.77
C GLN A 514 -1.96 15.57 -31.90
N GLN A 515 -2.37 14.50 -31.18
CA GLN A 515 -3.75 14.02 -31.24
C GLN A 515 -4.72 14.99 -30.55
N VAL A 516 -4.32 15.66 -29.48
CA VAL A 516 -5.11 16.75 -28.86
C VAL A 516 -5.30 17.90 -29.85
N MET A 517 -4.26 18.30 -30.59
CA MET A 517 -4.37 19.31 -31.62
C MET A 517 -5.33 18.89 -32.74
N ASN A 518 -5.20 17.66 -33.23
CA ASN A 518 -6.10 17.13 -34.27
C ASN A 518 -7.55 17.07 -33.80
N LEU A 519 -7.77 16.63 -32.56
CA LEU A 519 -9.08 16.63 -31.92
C LEU A 519 -9.67 18.04 -31.83
N ASN A 520 -8.87 19.01 -31.41
CA ASN A 520 -9.30 20.40 -31.29
C ASN A 520 -9.74 20.98 -32.63
N ILE A 521 -8.99 20.71 -33.72
CA ILE A 521 -9.35 21.12 -35.09
C ILE A 521 -10.66 20.45 -35.54
N LEU A 522 -10.87 19.16 -35.24
CA LEU A 522 -12.07 18.41 -35.62
C LEU A 522 -13.34 18.80 -34.86
N LEU A 523 -13.17 19.41 -33.67
CA LEU A 523 -14.30 19.91 -32.89
C LEU A 523 -14.76 21.31 -33.32
N ASP A 524 -13.97 21.93 -34.22
CA ASP A 524 -14.24 23.23 -34.82
C ASP A 524 -14.54 24.33 -33.81
N GLU A 525 -15.59 25.12 -33.96
CA GLU A 525 -15.86 26.32 -33.14
C GLU A 525 -16.09 26.06 -31.64
N SER A 526 -16.16 24.80 -31.19
CA SER A 526 -16.38 24.49 -29.80
C SER A 526 -15.06 24.32 -29.01
N GLU A 527 -14.86 25.16 -28.01
CA GLU A 527 -13.67 25.16 -27.17
C GLU A 527 -13.45 23.82 -26.47
N LEU A 528 -12.24 23.25 -26.61
CA LEU A 528 -11.85 22.01 -25.96
C LEU A 528 -11.17 22.29 -24.63
N LYS A 529 -11.71 21.70 -23.56
CA LYS A 529 -11.12 21.68 -22.23
C LYS A 529 -10.56 20.30 -21.90
N ILE A 530 -9.48 20.25 -21.16
CA ILE A 530 -8.85 19.02 -20.65
C ILE A 530 -8.59 19.21 -19.17
N TRP A 531 -9.10 18.32 -18.35
CA TRP A 531 -8.75 18.24 -16.93
C TRP A 531 -7.77 17.11 -16.72
N ILE A 532 -6.61 17.42 -16.12
CA ILE A 532 -5.53 16.46 -15.88
C ILE A 532 -4.74 16.83 -14.62
N THR A 533 -4.02 15.88 -14.07
CA THR A 533 -3.03 16.13 -13.02
C THR A 533 -1.89 17.02 -13.52
N GLU A 534 -1.46 17.99 -12.70
CA GLU A 534 -0.46 19.02 -13.06
C GLU A 534 0.86 18.36 -13.48
N GLY A 535 1.26 17.26 -12.82
CA GLY A 535 2.50 16.53 -13.14
C GLY A 535 2.59 16.02 -14.59
N TRP A 536 1.46 15.88 -15.30
CA TRP A 536 1.39 15.42 -16.68
C TRP A 536 0.85 16.45 -17.66
N SER A 537 0.50 17.66 -17.21
CA SER A 537 -0.11 18.70 -18.06
C SER A 537 0.77 19.07 -19.27
N GLU A 538 2.07 19.15 -19.09
CA GLU A 538 3.01 19.47 -20.17
C GLU A 538 3.02 18.44 -21.31
N THR A 539 2.66 17.19 -21.04
CA THR A 539 2.60 16.12 -22.04
C THR A 539 1.49 16.34 -23.08
N LEU A 540 0.41 17.03 -22.67
CA LEU A 540 -0.74 17.36 -23.55
C LEU A 540 -0.62 18.77 -24.14
N ARG A 541 0.37 19.55 -23.76
CA ARG A 541 0.46 20.97 -24.10
C ARG A 541 0.65 21.20 -25.58
N ILE A 542 -0.23 22.00 -26.17
CA ILE A 542 -0.08 22.59 -27.50
C ILE A 542 0.08 24.11 -27.40
N THR A 543 0.64 24.73 -28.45
CA THR A 543 0.86 26.17 -28.48
C THR A 543 -0.45 26.95 -28.28
N GLY A 544 -0.45 27.91 -27.36
CA GLY A 544 -1.60 28.76 -27.08
C GLY A 544 -2.58 28.23 -26.04
N MET A 545 -2.33 27.05 -25.45
CA MET A 545 -3.14 26.58 -24.31
C MET A 545 -3.02 27.50 -23.11
N ILE A 546 -4.16 27.68 -22.43
CA ILE A 546 -4.24 28.36 -21.13
C ILE A 546 -4.44 27.29 -20.05
N GLU A 547 -3.68 27.42 -18.97
CA GLU A 547 -3.78 26.51 -17.83
C GLU A 547 -4.31 27.24 -16.59
N ASN A 548 -5.32 26.65 -15.94
CA ASN A 548 -5.94 27.17 -14.73
C ASN A 548 -5.97 26.07 -13.65
N LYS A 549 -5.75 26.42 -12.38
CA LYS A 549 -5.94 25.49 -11.27
C LYS A 549 -7.42 25.30 -10.97
N LEU A 550 -7.86 24.05 -10.90
CA LEU A 550 -9.24 23.69 -10.55
C LEU A 550 -9.51 23.72 -9.04
N GLY A 551 -8.46 23.78 -8.21
CA GLY A 551 -8.61 23.72 -6.75
C GLY A 551 -8.97 22.32 -6.24
N ILE A 552 -8.79 21.28 -7.06
CA ILE A 552 -8.93 19.88 -6.70
C ILE A 552 -7.51 19.34 -6.46
N GLU A 553 -7.28 18.85 -5.26
CA GLU A 553 -6.00 18.25 -4.87
C GLU A 553 -6.14 16.72 -4.86
N ILE A 554 -5.15 16.03 -5.42
CA ILE A 554 -5.13 14.57 -5.47
C ILE A 554 -4.43 14.03 -4.24
N PRO A 555 -5.12 13.30 -3.36
CA PRO A 555 -4.53 12.65 -2.22
C PRO A 555 -3.96 11.29 -2.55
N CYS A 556 -2.95 10.86 -1.81
CA CYS A 556 -2.79 9.46 -1.45
C CYS A 556 -3.20 9.27 0.01
N ASN A 557 -3.60 8.04 0.36
CA ASN A 557 -3.94 7.79 1.73
C ASN A 557 -2.70 7.39 2.53
N GLN A 558 -2.58 7.94 3.75
CA GLN A 558 -1.50 7.64 4.69
C GLN A 558 -1.87 6.59 5.72
N TRP A 559 -3.07 6.05 5.68
CA TRP A 559 -3.51 5.09 6.68
C TRP A 559 -2.68 3.82 6.69
N ASN A 560 -2.03 3.57 5.59
CA ASN A 560 -1.37 2.33 5.33
C ASN A 560 -0.02 2.55 4.67
N PRO A 561 0.96 1.65 4.84
CA PRO A 561 2.15 1.61 4.03
C PRO A 561 1.80 1.26 2.58
N GLY A 562 1.20 2.14 1.92
CA GLY A 562 1.24 2.28 0.50
C GLY A 562 2.49 3.05 0.10
N PRO A 563 2.66 3.33 -1.19
CA PRO A 563 3.69 4.23 -1.68
C PRO A 563 3.62 5.56 -0.94
N SER A 564 4.76 6.12 -0.59
CA SER A 564 4.78 7.44 0.05
C SER A 564 4.25 8.52 -0.90
N SER A 565 3.73 9.61 -0.36
CA SER A 565 3.31 10.77 -1.15
C SER A 565 4.44 11.32 -2.02
N GLN A 566 5.68 11.20 -1.57
CA GLN A 566 6.87 11.64 -2.32
C GLN A 566 7.08 10.81 -3.59
N VAL A 567 6.85 9.49 -3.56
CA VAL A 567 6.93 8.62 -4.75
C VAL A 567 5.80 8.92 -5.73
N LEU A 568 4.62 9.27 -5.20
CA LEU A 568 3.44 9.56 -6.02
C LEU A 568 3.35 11.02 -6.46
N TYR A 569 4.23 11.90 -5.96
CA TYR A 569 4.20 13.33 -6.30
C TYR A 569 4.44 13.54 -7.79
N GLY A 570 3.44 14.13 -8.48
CA GLY A 570 3.45 14.34 -9.93
C GLY A 570 3.45 13.05 -10.77
N ALA A 571 3.27 11.87 -10.17
CA ALA A 571 3.35 10.59 -10.87
C ALA A 571 2.00 10.13 -11.48
N TRP A 572 0.89 10.63 -10.98
CA TRP A 572 -0.44 10.21 -11.41
C TRP A 572 -0.85 10.83 -12.74
N TRP A 573 -1.22 9.98 -13.71
CA TRP A 573 -2.05 10.35 -14.85
C TRP A 573 -3.50 10.14 -14.50
N LEU A 574 -4.19 11.21 -14.15
CA LEU A 574 -5.64 11.20 -13.93
C LEU A 574 -6.28 12.27 -14.81
N MET A 575 -7.38 11.94 -15.45
CA MET A 575 -8.17 12.85 -16.26
C MET A 575 -9.61 12.98 -15.72
N ALA A 576 -10.41 13.85 -16.32
CA ALA A 576 -11.82 14.00 -15.93
C ALA A 576 -12.59 12.67 -15.97
N GLY A 577 -12.20 11.75 -16.84
CA GLY A 577 -12.76 10.40 -16.94
C GLY A 577 -12.52 9.51 -15.73
N ASP A 578 -11.53 9.81 -14.92
CA ASP A 578 -11.27 9.06 -13.68
C ASP A 578 -12.20 9.50 -12.53
N MET A 579 -12.85 10.65 -12.62
CA MET A 579 -13.80 11.12 -11.61
C MET A 579 -15.10 10.33 -11.64
N ASP A 580 -15.57 9.85 -10.50
CA ASP A 580 -16.77 9.02 -10.38
C ASP A 580 -18.10 9.77 -10.52
N PHE A 581 -18.05 11.10 -10.47
CA PHE A 581 -19.22 11.98 -10.55
C PHE A 581 -19.33 12.77 -11.89
N MET A 582 -18.43 12.54 -12.86
CA MET A 582 -18.38 13.28 -14.13
C MET A 582 -19.10 12.54 -15.28
#